data_2b1919bca2acb7ad43f3d8626c53d0c6
#
_entry.id   2b1919bca2acb7ad43f3d8626c53d0c6
#
_cell.length_a   1.000
_cell.length_b   1.000
_cell.length_c   1.000
_cell.angle_alpha   90.00
_cell.angle_beta   90.00
_cell.angle_gamma   90.00
#
_symmetry.space_group_name_H-M   'P 1'
#
loop_
_entity.id
_entity.type
_entity.pdbx_description
1 polymer ?
#
loop_
_entity_poly.entity_id
_entity_poly.type
_entity_poly.pdbx_seq_one_letter_code
_entity_poly.pdbx_strand_id
1 'polypeptide(L)'
;RGDSYQLSKMAAENSECRWIVFCGVHFMAETADILANRPEKVAQRDGRRVEVILPDMAAGCSMADMAAIEQVEAAWEDLAEVVDTDEITPITYINSAASLKAFCGRHGGVVCTSSNAAGVLQWAFERRRRVLFFPDQHLGRNTALTMDITNDQMPVWDPYAHELGGNDSQAIQQGRVILWKGHCSVHQMFQPGHVHQLREQYPDIQILVHPECPQEANDLA
;
A
#
# COMPACT_ATOMS: atom_id res chain seq x y z
N ARG A 1 -9.83 -13.25 -13.79
CA ARG A 1 -9.18 -11.94 -13.90
C ARG A 1 -9.56 -11.12 -12.68
N GLY A 2 -8.64 -10.35 -12.14
CA GLY A 2 -8.88 -9.49 -10.99
C GLY A 2 -7.59 -8.79 -10.56
N ASP A 3 -7.71 -7.88 -9.60
CA ASP A 3 -6.57 -7.27 -8.94
C ASP A 3 -5.85 -8.27 -8.01
N SER A 4 -4.74 -7.85 -7.42
CA SER A 4 -3.91 -8.70 -6.56
C SER A 4 -4.69 -9.28 -5.37
N TYR A 5 -5.53 -8.48 -4.71
CA TYR A 5 -6.34 -8.93 -3.58
C TYR A 5 -7.44 -9.90 -4.04
N GLN A 6 -8.15 -9.57 -5.12
CA GLN A 6 -9.24 -10.38 -5.64
C GLN A 6 -8.74 -11.76 -6.07
N LEU A 7 -7.59 -11.85 -6.75
CA LEU A 7 -7.01 -13.13 -7.18
C LEU A 7 -6.58 -13.97 -5.98
N SER A 8 -5.93 -13.37 -4.99
CA SER A 8 -5.56 -14.08 -3.75
C SER A 8 -6.79 -14.56 -2.98
N LYS A 9 -7.85 -13.75 -2.92
CA LYS A 9 -9.13 -14.10 -2.29
C LYS A 9 -9.81 -15.26 -3.02
N MET A 10 -9.91 -15.20 -4.35
CA MET A 10 -10.50 -16.27 -5.15
C MET A 10 -9.77 -17.61 -4.96
N ALA A 11 -8.43 -17.60 -4.91
CA ALA A 11 -7.64 -18.79 -4.63
C ALA A 11 -7.94 -19.34 -3.22
N ALA A 12 -8.06 -18.46 -2.23
CA ALA A 12 -8.30 -18.82 -0.84
C ALA A 12 -9.74 -19.27 -0.55
N GLU A 13 -10.70 -18.98 -1.43
CA GLU A 13 -12.11 -19.37 -1.27
C GLU A 13 -12.37 -20.83 -1.68
N ASN A 14 -11.43 -21.48 -2.36
CA ASN A 14 -11.55 -22.89 -2.71
C ASN A 14 -11.27 -23.77 -1.49
N SER A 15 -12.31 -24.14 -0.74
CA SER A 15 -12.22 -24.86 0.54
C SER A 15 -11.74 -26.33 0.38
N GLU A 16 -11.91 -26.91 -0.80
CA GLU A 16 -11.60 -28.32 -1.04
C GLU A 16 -10.14 -28.56 -1.42
N CYS A 17 -9.41 -27.51 -1.84
CA CYS A 17 -8.03 -27.67 -2.27
C CYS A 17 -7.11 -27.96 -1.06
N ARG A 18 -6.11 -28.79 -1.31
CA ARG A 18 -5.00 -29.04 -0.38
C ARG A 18 -3.83 -28.11 -0.68
N TRP A 19 -3.62 -27.79 -1.94
CA TRP A 19 -2.55 -26.96 -2.42
C TRP A 19 -3.09 -25.82 -3.30
N ILE A 20 -2.52 -24.64 -3.15
CA ILE A 20 -2.68 -23.51 -4.06
C ILE A 20 -1.31 -23.28 -4.71
N VAL A 21 -1.21 -23.56 -6.02
CA VAL A 21 -0.02 -23.15 -6.79
C VAL A 21 -0.28 -21.74 -7.30
N PHE A 22 0.40 -20.78 -6.70
CA PHE A 22 0.18 -19.36 -6.98
C PHE A 22 1.22 -18.85 -8.00
N CYS A 23 0.84 -18.80 -9.28
CA CYS A 23 1.69 -18.29 -10.36
C CYS A 23 1.58 -16.76 -10.42
N GLY A 24 2.24 -16.08 -9.51
CA GLY A 24 2.23 -14.63 -9.33
C GLY A 24 3.42 -14.18 -8.50
N VAL A 25 3.33 -12.97 -7.95
CA VAL A 25 4.39 -12.40 -7.12
C VAL A 25 4.23 -12.79 -5.65
N HIS A 26 5.34 -12.73 -4.90
CA HIS A 26 5.46 -13.22 -3.53
C HIS A 26 4.36 -12.70 -2.59
N PHE A 27 4.14 -11.39 -2.52
CA PHE A 27 3.13 -10.81 -1.61
C PHE A 27 1.69 -11.28 -1.90
N MET A 28 1.39 -11.67 -3.15
CA MET A 28 0.08 -12.23 -3.51
C MET A 28 -0.08 -13.65 -2.98
N ALA A 29 0.98 -14.47 -3.07
CA ALA A 29 1.00 -15.81 -2.50
C ALA A 29 0.86 -15.77 -0.97
N GLU A 30 1.59 -14.88 -0.29
CA GLU A 30 1.44 -14.61 1.16
C GLU A 30 0.00 -14.21 1.51
N THR A 31 -0.60 -13.31 0.71
CA THR A 31 -2.00 -12.89 0.91
C THR A 31 -2.96 -14.08 0.74
N ALA A 32 -2.73 -14.95 -0.25
CA ALA A 32 -3.53 -16.16 -0.43
C ALA A 32 -3.40 -17.11 0.77
N ASP A 33 -2.18 -17.29 1.30
CA ASP A 33 -1.94 -18.10 2.50
C ASP A 33 -2.67 -17.54 3.73
N ILE A 34 -2.54 -16.24 3.99
CA ILE A 34 -3.23 -15.57 5.11
C ILE A 34 -4.75 -15.76 4.99
N LEU A 35 -5.31 -15.55 3.81
CA LEU A 35 -6.75 -15.65 3.59
C LEU A 35 -7.26 -17.09 3.62
N ALA A 36 -6.50 -18.05 3.09
CA ALA A 36 -6.86 -19.47 3.06
C ALA A 36 -6.78 -20.12 4.45
N ASN A 37 -5.85 -19.67 5.29
CA ASN A 37 -5.54 -20.26 6.58
C ASN A 37 -6.00 -19.45 7.78
N ARG A 38 -7.03 -18.61 7.60
CA ARG A 38 -7.69 -17.97 8.75
C ARG A 38 -8.19 -19.01 9.74
N PRO A 39 -8.15 -18.73 11.05
CA PRO A 39 -8.53 -19.70 12.08
C PRO A 39 -9.90 -20.36 11.84
N GLU A 40 -10.90 -19.60 11.44
CA GLU A 40 -12.23 -20.10 11.13
C GLU A 40 -12.27 -21.05 9.94
N LYS A 41 -11.45 -20.81 8.91
CA LYS A 41 -11.35 -21.70 7.74
C LYS A 41 -10.59 -22.98 8.05
N VAL A 42 -9.55 -22.88 8.87
CA VAL A 42 -8.79 -24.05 9.35
C VAL A 42 -9.69 -24.92 10.22
N ALA A 43 -10.49 -24.33 11.11
CA ALA A 43 -11.47 -25.06 11.93
C ALA A 43 -12.52 -25.77 11.08
N GLN A 44 -13.03 -25.14 10.02
CA GLN A 44 -14.00 -25.75 9.09
C GLN A 44 -13.42 -26.96 8.31
N ARG A 45 -12.09 -27.09 8.28
CA ARG A 45 -11.36 -28.19 7.62
C ARG A 45 -10.71 -29.15 8.62
N ASP A 46 -11.28 -29.29 9.83
CA ASP A 46 -10.80 -30.19 10.87
C ASP A 46 -9.30 -29.96 11.23
N GLY A 47 -8.88 -28.69 11.27
CA GLY A 47 -7.51 -28.32 11.57
C GLY A 47 -6.53 -28.36 10.39
N ARG A 48 -6.99 -28.75 9.19
CA ARG A 48 -6.14 -28.85 8.01
C ARG A 48 -5.88 -27.46 7.39
N ARG A 49 -4.60 -27.13 7.22
CA ARG A 49 -4.16 -25.96 6.48
C ARG A 49 -4.07 -26.24 4.98
N VAL A 50 -4.23 -25.20 4.17
CA VAL A 50 -3.89 -25.23 2.73
C VAL A 50 -2.42 -24.82 2.59
N GLU A 51 -1.67 -25.56 1.80
CA GLU A 51 -0.29 -25.22 1.46
C GLU A 51 -0.28 -24.32 0.21
N VAL A 52 0.32 -23.13 0.33
CA VAL A 52 0.48 -22.22 -0.81
C VAL A 52 1.90 -22.35 -1.36
N ILE A 53 1.99 -22.71 -2.62
CA ILE A 53 3.26 -22.97 -3.32
C ILE A 53 3.48 -21.83 -4.30
N LEU A 54 4.56 -21.09 -4.13
CA LEU A 54 5.08 -20.12 -5.08
C LEU A 54 6.16 -20.80 -5.93
N PRO A 55 5.97 -20.95 -7.25
CA PRO A 55 6.92 -21.68 -8.10
C PRO A 55 8.31 -21.06 -8.16
N ASP A 56 8.39 -19.74 -8.02
CA ASP A 56 9.64 -18.98 -7.98
C ASP A 56 9.61 -17.96 -6.85
N MET A 57 10.41 -18.19 -5.82
CA MET A 57 10.52 -17.29 -4.66
C MET A 57 11.14 -15.93 -5.00
N ALA A 58 11.82 -15.80 -6.13
CA ALA A 58 12.35 -14.54 -6.63
C ALA A 58 11.32 -13.71 -7.41
N ALA A 59 10.13 -14.25 -7.65
CA ALA A 59 9.04 -13.50 -8.28
C ALA A 59 8.53 -12.39 -7.33
N GLY A 60 9.19 -11.23 -7.38
CA GLY A 60 8.94 -10.07 -6.52
C GLY A 60 8.17 -8.95 -7.20
N CYS A 61 7.87 -7.93 -6.42
CA CYS A 61 7.33 -6.65 -6.87
C CYS A 61 8.24 -5.54 -6.33
N SER A 62 8.88 -4.79 -7.22
CA SER A 62 9.86 -3.76 -6.81
C SER A 62 9.28 -2.73 -5.83
N MET A 63 8.00 -2.39 -5.95
CA MET A 63 7.32 -1.49 -5.02
C MET A 63 7.12 -2.14 -3.65
N ALA A 64 6.70 -3.42 -3.61
CA ALA A 64 6.51 -4.13 -2.34
C ALA A 64 7.81 -4.23 -1.54
N ASP A 65 8.94 -4.30 -2.24
CA ASP A 65 10.28 -4.43 -1.67
C ASP A 65 10.90 -3.07 -1.25
N MET A 66 10.20 -1.95 -1.53
CA MET A 66 10.67 -0.60 -1.12
C MET A 66 10.38 -0.27 0.34
N ALA A 67 9.66 -1.11 1.06
CA ALA A 67 9.46 -1.00 2.50
C ALA A 67 9.78 -2.35 3.16
N ALA A 68 10.87 -2.42 3.90
CA ALA A 68 11.19 -3.55 4.76
C ALA A 68 10.59 -3.34 6.16
N ILE A 69 10.27 -4.44 6.85
CA ILE A 69 9.66 -4.34 8.19
C ILE A 69 10.58 -3.61 9.18
N GLU A 70 11.87 -3.88 9.12
CA GLU A 70 12.86 -3.27 10.00
C GLU A 70 12.93 -1.73 9.80
N GLN A 71 12.78 -1.27 8.56
CA GLN A 71 12.76 0.15 8.23
C GLN A 71 11.47 0.82 8.75
N VAL A 72 10.33 0.13 8.65
CA VAL A 72 9.05 0.67 9.12
C VAL A 72 8.99 0.68 10.66
N GLU A 73 9.55 -0.34 11.32
CA GLU A 73 9.66 -0.37 12.78
C GLU A 73 10.60 0.74 13.29
N ALA A 74 11.75 0.95 12.65
CA ALA A 74 12.65 2.08 12.99
C ALA A 74 11.95 3.43 12.76
N ALA A 75 11.26 3.62 11.64
CA ALA A 75 10.50 4.84 11.39
C ALA A 75 9.39 5.06 12.43
N TRP A 76 8.78 4.00 12.94
CA TRP A 76 7.76 4.09 13.99
C TRP A 76 8.36 4.53 15.34
N GLU A 77 9.56 4.05 15.66
CA GLU A 77 10.31 4.49 16.84
C GLU A 77 10.72 5.97 16.73
N ASP A 78 11.25 6.40 15.58
CA ASP A 78 11.59 7.81 15.33
C ASP A 78 10.35 8.72 15.43
N LEU A 79 9.22 8.29 14.87
CA LEU A 79 7.96 9.03 14.96
C LEU A 79 7.47 9.19 16.40
N ALA A 80 7.68 8.18 17.25
CA ALA A 80 7.30 8.22 18.67
C ALA A 80 8.06 9.30 19.46
N GLU A 81 9.20 9.76 18.98
CA GLU A 81 9.96 10.84 19.62
C GLU A 81 9.36 12.23 19.40
N VAL A 82 8.54 12.39 18.35
CA VAL A 82 8.03 13.71 17.94
C VAL A 82 6.51 13.83 17.91
N VAL A 83 5.78 12.71 17.85
CA VAL A 83 4.32 12.65 17.88
C VAL A 83 3.84 11.45 18.68
N ASP A 84 2.63 11.51 19.21
CA ASP A 84 1.98 10.35 19.82
C ASP A 84 1.61 9.33 18.75
N THR A 85 2.20 8.13 18.83
CA THR A 85 1.91 7.04 17.88
C THR A 85 0.48 6.51 17.99
N ASP A 86 -0.20 6.71 19.12
CA ASP A 86 -1.62 6.41 19.24
C ASP A 86 -2.50 7.33 18.38
N GLU A 87 -1.95 8.46 17.91
CA GLU A 87 -2.60 9.33 16.91
C GLU A 87 -2.29 8.93 15.45
N ILE A 88 -1.48 7.89 15.20
CA ILE A 88 -1.10 7.47 13.84
C ILE A 88 -1.77 6.15 13.49
N THR A 89 -2.47 6.09 12.36
CA THR A 89 -2.95 4.86 11.75
C THR A 89 -1.98 4.39 10.68
N PRO A 90 -1.26 3.27 10.86
CA PRO A 90 -0.44 2.72 9.79
C PRO A 90 -1.34 2.05 8.74
N ILE A 91 -1.16 2.41 7.49
CA ILE A 91 -1.87 1.83 6.34
C ILE A 91 -0.85 1.25 5.38
N THR A 92 -0.98 -0.02 5.07
CA THR A 92 -0.18 -0.62 4.01
C THR A 92 -1.02 -0.93 2.79
N TYR A 93 -0.46 -0.63 1.63
CA TYR A 93 -1.02 -1.10 0.37
C TYR A 93 -0.89 -2.63 0.27
N ILE A 94 -1.83 -3.29 -0.38
CA ILE A 94 -1.84 -4.76 -0.53
C ILE A 94 -0.53 -5.30 -1.14
N ASN A 95 0.11 -4.49 -2.00
CA ASN A 95 1.42 -4.78 -2.58
C ASN A 95 2.53 -4.52 -1.54
N SER A 96 2.59 -5.35 -0.54
CA SER A 96 3.56 -5.31 0.57
C SER A 96 3.74 -6.70 1.17
N ALA A 97 4.83 -6.94 1.88
CA ALA A 97 5.10 -8.19 2.58
C ALA A 97 4.06 -8.46 3.70
N ALA A 98 3.86 -9.74 4.04
CA ALA A 98 2.97 -10.15 5.13
C ALA A 98 3.37 -9.54 6.49
N SER A 99 4.68 -9.35 6.73
CA SER A 99 5.21 -8.71 7.93
C SER A 99 4.69 -7.27 8.12
N LEU A 100 4.60 -6.50 7.04
CA LEU A 100 4.05 -5.13 7.04
C LEU A 100 2.54 -5.12 7.31
N LYS A 101 1.81 -6.09 6.76
CA LYS A 101 0.37 -6.27 7.06
C LYS A 101 0.16 -6.60 8.54
N ALA A 102 1.02 -7.47 9.10
CA ALA A 102 1.00 -7.80 10.51
C ALA A 102 1.36 -6.61 11.40
N PHE A 103 2.34 -5.78 11.00
CA PHE A 103 2.66 -4.52 11.66
C PHE A 103 1.43 -3.61 11.74
N CYS A 104 0.75 -3.36 10.62
CA CYS A 104 -0.48 -2.57 10.63
C CYS A 104 -1.51 -3.14 11.61
N GLY A 105 -1.72 -4.46 11.58
CA GLY A 105 -2.68 -5.12 12.50
C GLY A 105 -2.32 -4.92 13.97
N ARG A 106 -1.04 -5.03 14.35
CA ARG A 106 -0.56 -4.81 15.73
C ARG A 106 -0.76 -3.37 16.22
N HIS A 107 -0.65 -2.40 15.32
CA HIS A 107 -0.76 -0.96 15.64
C HIS A 107 -2.14 -0.36 15.33
N GLY A 108 -3.19 -1.21 15.16
CA GLY A 108 -4.56 -0.75 14.91
C GLY A 108 -4.76 -0.13 13.53
N GLY A 109 -3.90 -0.49 12.58
CA GLY A 109 -3.96 -0.07 11.19
C GLY A 109 -4.67 -1.09 10.29
N VAL A 110 -4.52 -0.90 8.98
CA VAL A 110 -5.30 -1.66 7.99
C VAL A 110 -4.54 -1.80 6.67
N VAL A 111 -4.95 -2.78 5.86
CA VAL A 111 -4.48 -2.97 4.48
C VAL A 111 -5.46 -2.34 3.51
N CYS A 112 -4.97 -1.58 2.52
CA CYS A 112 -5.79 -1.04 1.45
C CYS A 112 -5.46 -1.65 0.08
N THR A 113 -6.35 -1.43 -0.87
CA THR A 113 -6.15 -1.61 -2.31
C THR A 113 -6.29 -0.26 -3.00
N SER A 114 -5.88 -0.13 -4.26
CA SER A 114 -6.07 1.13 -5.01
C SER A 114 -7.55 1.52 -5.12
N SER A 115 -8.45 0.54 -5.19
CA SER A 115 -9.88 0.79 -5.33
C SER A 115 -10.59 1.24 -4.05
N ASN A 116 -10.01 0.98 -2.85
CA ASN A 116 -10.63 1.35 -1.58
C ASN A 116 -9.80 2.33 -0.73
N ALA A 117 -8.68 2.83 -1.26
CA ALA A 117 -7.75 3.68 -0.53
C ALA A 117 -8.44 4.92 0.08
N ALA A 118 -9.34 5.58 -0.66
CA ALA A 118 -10.09 6.73 -0.15
C ALA A 118 -10.96 6.38 1.07
N GLY A 119 -11.72 5.29 0.98
CA GLY A 119 -12.54 4.83 2.12
C GLY A 119 -11.70 4.39 3.32
N VAL A 120 -10.51 3.82 3.07
CA VAL A 120 -9.57 3.45 4.13
C VAL A 120 -8.94 4.68 4.79
N LEU A 121 -8.54 5.71 4.03
CA LEU A 121 -8.06 6.97 4.59
C LEU A 121 -9.16 7.67 5.41
N GLN A 122 -10.39 7.73 4.91
CA GLN A 122 -11.52 8.27 5.67
C GLN A 122 -11.70 7.51 6.99
N TRP A 123 -11.74 6.18 6.95
CA TRP A 123 -11.85 5.32 8.13
C TRP A 123 -10.73 5.59 9.15
N ALA A 124 -9.50 5.83 8.68
CA ALA A 124 -8.36 6.14 9.54
C ALA A 124 -8.52 7.49 10.23
N PHE A 125 -8.93 8.53 9.50
CA PHE A 125 -9.13 9.88 10.04
C PHE A 125 -10.33 10.00 10.99
N GLU A 126 -11.31 9.12 10.89
CA GLU A 126 -12.40 9.03 11.88
C GLU A 126 -11.91 8.53 13.27
N ARG A 127 -10.71 7.92 13.31
CA ARG A 127 -10.14 7.26 14.50
C ARG A 127 -8.92 7.97 15.04
N ARG A 128 -8.06 8.46 14.17
CA ARG A 128 -6.77 9.04 14.52
C ARG A 128 -6.48 10.26 13.64
N ARG A 129 -5.61 11.11 14.14
CA ARG A 129 -5.28 12.38 13.48
C ARG A 129 -4.41 12.21 12.23
N ARG A 130 -3.55 11.18 12.23
CA ARG A 130 -2.50 10.99 11.24
C ARG A 130 -2.55 9.60 10.63
N VAL A 131 -1.93 9.49 9.46
CA VAL A 131 -1.71 8.23 8.75
C VAL A 131 -0.24 8.10 8.41
N LEU A 132 0.34 6.90 8.60
CA LEU A 132 1.59 6.48 7.97
C LEU A 132 1.21 5.54 6.82
N PHE A 133 1.46 5.97 5.57
CA PHE A 133 1.05 5.25 4.37
C PHE A 133 2.26 4.68 3.63
N PHE A 134 2.32 3.38 3.45
CA PHE A 134 3.41 2.67 2.78
C PHE A 134 2.91 1.50 1.93
N PRO A 135 3.70 0.96 0.96
CA PRO A 135 5.01 1.46 0.53
C PRO A 135 4.95 2.54 -0.57
N ASP A 136 3.81 2.82 -1.19
CA ASP A 136 3.67 3.71 -2.35
C ASP A 136 3.24 5.13 -1.96
N GLN A 137 4.10 6.12 -2.25
CA GLN A 137 3.78 7.51 -1.96
C GLN A 137 2.69 8.09 -2.88
N HIS A 138 2.63 7.64 -4.14
CA HIS A 138 1.72 8.23 -5.12
C HIS A 138 0.27 7.84 -4.86
N LEU A 139 0.01 6.55 -4.58
CA LEU A 139 -1.33 6.12 -4.19
C LEU A 139 -1.83 6.89 -2.96
N GLY A 140 -0.99 7.00 -1.93
CA GLY A 140 -1.34 7.75 -0.71
C GLY A 140 -1.59 9.23 -1.01
N ARG A 141 -0.70 9.89 -1.76
CA ARG A 141 -0.78 11.30 -2.14
C ARG A 141 -2.03 11.59 -2.96
N ASN A 142 -2.17 10.90 -4.10
CA ASN A 142 -3.27 11.16 -5.03
C ASN A 142 -4.63 10.90 -4.39
N THR A 143 -4.71 9.89 -3.51
CA THR A 143 -5.93 9.64 -2.74
C THR A 143 -6.19 10.76 -1.71
N ALA A 144 -5.17 11.21 -0.98
CA ALA A 144 -5.32 12.26 0.04
C ALA A 144 -5.69 13.61 -0.58
N LEU A 145 -5.17 13.93 -1.77
CA LEU A 145 -5.55 15.14 -2.53
C LEU A 145 -7.05 15.18 -2.83
N THR A 146 -7.69 14.04 -3.11
CA THR A 146 -9.15 13.98 -3.30
C THR A 146 -9.96 14.26 -2.03
N MET A 147 -9.29 14.32 -0.87
CA MET A 147 -9.87 14.61 0.44
C MET A 147 -9.45 16.01 0.97
N ASP A 148 -9.04 16.90 0.08
CA ASP A 148 -8.58 18.27 0.39
C ASP A 148 -7.37 18.32 1.34
N ILE A 149 -6.55 17.26 1.38
CA ILE A 149 -5.27 17.23 2.10
C ILE A 149 -4.19 17.69 1.13
N THR A 150 -3.56 18.81 1.44
CA THR A 150 -2.59 19.47 0.55
C THR A 150 -1.17 18.89 0.71
N ASN A 151 -0.30 19.12 -0.28
CA ASN A 151 1.05 18.54 -0.30
C ASN A 151 1.91 18.92 0.92
N ASP A 152 1.72 20.12 1.49
CA ASP A 152 2.39 20.58 2.70
C ASP A 152 1.98 19.78 3.97
N GLN A 153 0.84 19.10 3.92
CA GLN A 153 0.36 18.20 4.96
C GLN A 153 0.79 16.75 4.73
N MET A 154 1.59 16.48 3.71
CA MET A 154 2.02 15.14 3.31
C MET A 154 3.55 15.02 3.26
N PRO A 155 4.25 15.07 4.41
CA PRO A 155 5.69 14.84 4.46
C PRO A 155 6.03 13.46 3.89
N VAL A 156 7.12 13.39 3.12
CA VAL A 156 7.61 12.15 2.54
C VAL A 156 8.72 11.59 3.39
N TRP A 157 8.54 10.37 3.87
CA TRP A 157 9.52 9.63 4.65
C TRP A 157 10.46 8.86 3.73
N ASP A 158 11.73 9.26 3.67
CA ASP A 158 12.78 8.52 2.97
C ASP A 158 13.47 7.55 3.95
N PRO A 159 13.31 6.22 3.81
CA PRO A 159 13.90 5.26 4.73
C PRO A 159 15.43 5.21 4.68
N TYR A 160 16.05 5.89 3.73
CA TYR A 160 17.51 5.98 3.58
C TYR A 160 18.07 7.33 4.05
N ALA A 161 17.23 8.29 4.40
CA ALA A 161 17.65 9.55 4.99
C ALA A 161 17.83 9.41 6.52
N HIS A 162 18.74 10.21 7.07
CA HIS A 162 18.90 10.30 8.51
C HIS A 162 17.79 11.16 9.12
N GLU A 163 17.48 10.88 10.40
CA GLU A 163 16.51 11.59 11.24
C GLU A 163 15.15 11.85 10.55
N LEU A 164 14.10 11.32 11.10
CA LEU A 164 12.72 11.52 10.66
C LEU A 164 12.49 11.35 9.14
N GLY A 165 13.27 10.45 8.50
CA GLY A 165 13.18 10.21 7.05
C GLY A 165 13.51 11.45 6.21
N GLY A 166 14.38 12.33 6.71
CA GLY A 166 14.79 13.59 6.06
C GLY A 166 13.83 14.75 6.26
N ASN A 167 12.86 14.62 7.17
CA ASN A 167 11.94 15.70 7.54
C ASN A 167 12.40 16.38 8.85
N ASP A 168 11.96 17.59 9.08
CA ASP A 168 12.04 18.19 10.41
C ASP A 168 10.84 17.81 11.28
N SER A 169 11.00 18.00 12.60
CA SER A 169 9.94 17.67 13.57
C SER A 169 8.65 18.45 13.32
N GLN A 170 8.74 19.69 12.82
CA GLN A 170 7.57 20.51 12.53
C GLN A 170 6.76 19.94 11.36
N ALA A 171 7.42 19.51 10.30
CA ALA A 171 6.76 18.88 9.15
C ALA A 171 6.00 17.62 9.58
N ILE A 172 6.61 16.77 10.41
CA ILE A 172 5.96 15.56 10.94
C ILE A 172 4.76 15.93 11.84
N GLN A 173 4.91 16.90 12.73
CA GLN A 173 3.83 17.34 13.63
C GLN A 173 2.65 17.97 12.91
N GLN A 174 2.88 18.65 11.79
CA GLN A 174 1.84 19.26 10.96
C GLN A 174 1.27 18.27 9.94
N GLY A 175 2.02 17.23 9.61
CA GLY A 175 1.66 16.21 8.64
C GLY A 175 0.37 15.45 9.03
N ARG A 176 -0.48 15.26 8.05
CA ARG A 176 -1.68 14.42 8.15
C ARG A 176 -1.47 13.04 7.55
N VAL A 177 -0.73 12.96 6.45
CA VAL A 177 -0.35 11.70 5.81
C VAL A 177 1.16 11.68 5.63
N ILE A 178 1.83 10.86 6.42
CA ILE A 178 3.27 10.60 6.26
C ILE A 178 3.40 9.55 5.17
N LEU A 179 3.98 9.92 4.04
CA LEU A 179 4.08 9.08 2.86
C LEU A 179 5.45 8.40 2.79
N TRP A 180 5.46 7.08 2.69
CA TRP A 180 6.70 6.33 2.44
C TRP A 180 7.23 6.59 1.04
N LYS A 181 8.52 6.85 0.88
CA LYS A 181 9.17 7.19 -0.40
C LYS A 181 9.34 5.97 -1.33
N GLY A 182 8.29 5.19 -1.53
CA GLY A 182 8.26 4.12 -2.50
C GLY A 182 7.39 4.48 -3.70
N HIS A 183 7.50 3.71 -4.76
CA HIS A 183 6.77 3.91 -6.01
C HIS A 183 6.71 2.65 -6.86
N CYS A 184 5.76 2.56 -7.75
CA CYS A 184 5.72 1.53 -8.78
C CYS A 184 6.57 1.96 -9.98
N SER A 185 7.59 1.17 -10.32
CA SER A 185 8.47 1.46 -11.47
C SER A 185 7.72 1.52 -12.81
N VAL A 186 6.64 0.76 -12.95
CA VAL A 186 5.80 0.78 -14.15
C VAL A 186 5.01 2.08 -14.23
N HIS A 187 4.36 2.49 -13.13
CA HIS A 187 3.56 3.72 -13.12
C HIS A 187 4.43 4.99 -13.26
N GLN A 188 5.69 4.96 -12.82
CA GLN A 188 6.66 6.03 -13.07
C GLN A 188 6.95 6.29 -14.56
N MET A 189 6.67 5.32 -15.44
CA MET A 189 6.86 5.48 -16.86
C MET A 189 5.77 6.35 -17.52
N PHE A 190 4.63 6.54 -16.88
CA PHE A 190 3.51 7.33 -17.40
C PHE A 190 3.70 8.80 -16.99
N GLN A 191 4.04 9.62 -17.97
CA GLN A 191 4.45 11.02 -17.79
C GLN A 191 3.38 11.99 -18.30
N PRO A 192 3.32 13.23 -17.82
CA PRO A 192 2.45 14.29 -18.32
C PRO A 192 2.51 14.47 -19.84
N GLY A 193 3.70 14.34 -20.42
CA GLY A 193 3.92 14.42 -21.87
C GLY A 193 3.09 13.42 -22.67
N HIS A 194 2.82 12.23 -22.15
CA HIS A 194 1.97 11.24 -22.82
C HIS A 194 0.52 11.71 -22.89
N VAL A 195 0.02 12.35 -21.84
CA VAL A 195 -1.32 12.91 -21.79
C VAL A 195 -1.47 14.03 -22.82
N HIS A 196 -0.51 14.95 -22.86
CA HIS A 196 -0.51 16.04 -23.84
C HIS A 196 -0.46 15.52 -25.28
N GLN A 197 0.43 14.59 -25.58
CA GLN A 197 0.57 14.00 -26.91
C GLN A 197 -0.72 13.31 -27.37
N LEU A 198 -1.38 12.56 -26.47
CA LEU A 198 -2.63 11.87 -26.80
C LEU A 198 -3.77 12.86 -27.05
N ARG A 199 -3.87 13.95 -26.28
CA ARG A 199 -4.88 14.99 -26.50
C ARG A 199 -4.65 15.79 -27.78
N GLU A 200 -3.40 16.02 -28.17
CA GLU A 200 -3.09 16.64 -29.46
C GLU A 200 -3.51 15.74 -30.64
N GLN A 201 -3.26 14.43 -30.50
CA GLN A 201 -3.60 13.49 -31.57
C GLN A 201 -5.09 13.14 -31.62
N TYR A 202 -5.73 13.11 -30.44
CA TYR A 202 -7.13 12.72 -30.26
C TYR A 202 -7.82 13.71 -29.30
N PRO A 203 -8.33 14.86 -29.76
CA PRO A 203 -8.84 15.94 -28.90
C PRO A 203 -9.97 15.51 -27.95
N ASP A 204 -10.78 14.55 -28.34
CA ASP A 204 -11.94 14.06 -27.56
C ASP A 204 -11.63 12.81 -26.72
N ILE A 205 -10.36 12.41 -26.62
CA ILE A 205 -9.99 11.20 -25.86
C ILE A 205 -10.22 11.39 -24.37
N GLN A 206 -10.84 10.40 -23.75
CA GLN A 206 -10.88 10.29 -22.30
C GLN A 206 -9.65 9.52 -21.83
N ILE A 207 -8.89 10.11 -20.92
CA ILE A 207 -7.68 9.53 -20.35
C ILE A 207 -7.98 9.06 -18.93
N LEU A 208 -7.75 7.79 -18.67
CA LEU A 208 -7.84 7.20 -17.34
C LEU A 208 -6.43 6.91 -16.84
N VAL A 209 -6.10 7.41 -15.65
CA VAL A 209 -4.80 7.24 -15.02
C VAL A 209 -4.97 6.47 -13.71
N HIS A 210 -4.06 5.54 -13.43
CA HIS A 210 -4.06 4.82 -12.16
C HIS A 210 -3.50 5.73 -11.04
N PRO A 211 -4.05 5.70 -9.82
CA PRO A 211 -3.59 6.58 -8.72
C PRO A 211 -2.16 6.32 -8.23
N GLU A 212 -1.50 5.25 -8.67
CA GLU A 212 -0.06 5.03 -8.44
C GLU A 212 0.84 5.81 -9.42
N CYS A 213 0.29 6.44 -10.45
CA CYS A 213 1.06 7.31 -11.33
C CYS A 213 1.46 8.60 -10.59
N PRO A 214 2.55 9.27 -11.02
CA PRO A 214 2.92 10.57 -10.46
C PRO A 214 1.75 11.56 -10.47
N GLN A 215 1.71 12.43 -9.45
CA GLN A 215 0.63 13.41 -9.29
C GLN A 215 0.43 14.24 -10.57
N GLU A 216 1.51 14.68 -11.19
CA GLU A 216 1.47 15.54 -12.38
C GLU A 216 0.78 14.85 -13.57
N ALA A 217 0.83 13.52 -13.65
CA ALA A 217 0.10 12.77 -14.67
C ALA A 217 -1.38 12.57 -14.27
N ASN A 218 -1.66 12.40 -12.96
CA ASN A 218 -3.02 12.30 -12.44
C ASN A 218 -3.80 13.61 -12.59
N ASP A 219 -3.16 14.74 -12.33
CA ASP A 219 -3.79 16.08 -12.40
C ASP A 219 -4.23 16.45 -13.84
N LEU A 220 -3.70 15.76 -14.84
CA LEU A 220 -4.02 15.96 -16.25
C LEU A 220 -5.06 14.96 -16.80
N ALA A 221 -5.51 13.96 -16.03
CA ALA A 221 -6.38 12.90 -16.54
C ALA A 221 -7.88 13.22 -16.49
#